data_efb5dab4019336e54d028df94644f659
#
_entry.id   efb5dab4019336e54d028df94644f659
#
_cell.length_a   1.000
_cell.length_b   1.000
_cell.length_c   1.000
_cell.angle_alpha   90.00
_cell.angle_beta   90.00
_cell.angle_gamma   90.00
#
_symmetry.space_group_name_H-M   'P 1'
#
loop_
_entity.id
_entity.type
_entity.pdbx_description
1 polymer ?
#
loop_
_entity_poly.entity_id
_entity_poly.type
_entity_poly.pdbx_seq_one_letter_code
_entity_poly.pdbx_strand_id
1 'polypeptide(L)'
;VLQAACPGCDIDVGDAPGAFGGFVATVSRGDRAVYVIPARGKRLFRVRHKLRGTYLSWLATTELAEVAGSAAAWLGGATVRELAVAWPFADFVDIADAYESGDRIEFQWQVYRAYKKSDLGAFIKAAADCGRVPGARPVGAVGRRRTVHGR
;
A
#
# COMPACT_ATOMS: atom_id res chain seq x y z
N VAL A 1 8.57 22.76 -2.24
CA VAL A 1 7.96 22.06 -3.39
C VAL A 1 6.91 21.07 -2.93
N LEU A 2 7.23 20.10 -2.07
CA LEU A 2 6.26 19.06 -1.61
C LEU A 2 5.08 19.68 -0.85
N GLN A 3 5.32 20.66 0.02
CA GLN A 3 4.27 21.33 0.79
C GLN A 3 3.31 22.12 -0.10
N ALA A 4 3.79 22.71 -1.18
CA ALA A 4 2.95 23.39 -2.16
C ALA A 4 2.14 22.41 -3.02
N ALA A 5 2.66 21.21 -3.26
CA ALA A 5 2.00 20.16 -4.05
C ALA A 5 0.92 19.40 -3.25
N CYS A 6 0.97 19.42 -1.93
CA CYS A 6 0.05 18.69 -1.05
C CYS A 6 -0.43 19.56 0.11
N PRO A 7 -1.37 20.50 -0.11
CA PRO A 7 -1.95 21.25 0.98
C PRO A 7 -2.74 20.33 1.93
N GLY A 8 -2.48 20.46 3.24
CA GLY A 8 -3.12 19.63 4.28
C GLY A 8 -2.49 18.24 4.47
N CYS A 9 -1.27 18.05 3.99
CA CYS A 9 -0.47 16.88 4.30
C CYS A 9 0.47 17.17 5.48
N ASP A 10 0.68 16.17 6.32
CA ASP A 10 1.71 16.20 7.35
C ASP A 10 3.07 15.86 6.73
N ILE A 11 4.08 16.68 7.02
CA ILE A 11 5.45 16.46 6.51
C ILE A 11 6.37 16.29 7.72
N ASP A 12 7.06 15.15 7.75
CA ASP A 12 8.09 14.84 8.72
C ASP A 12 9.42 14.58 8.00
N VAL A 13 10.52 15.04 8.58
CA VAL A 13 11.88 14.81 8.06
C VAL A 13 12.71 14.24 9.18
N GLY A 14 13.17 13.01 8.98
CA GLY A 14 13.97 12.28 9.95
C GLY A 14 15.16 11.57 9.31
N ASP A 15 15.90 10.85 10.12
CA ASP A 15 17.00 10.02 9.67
C ASP A 15 16.45 8.74 9.00
N ALA A 16 17.01 8.39 7.86
CA ALA A 16 16.71 7.12 7.21
C ALA A 16 17.38 5.98 7.97
N PRO A 17 16.61 4.99 8.48
CA PRO A 17 17.20 3.85 9.16
C PRO A 17 17.99 2.96 8.21
N GLY A 18 19.15 2.45 8.66
CA GLY A 18 19.93 1.42 7.98
C GLY A 18 20.98 1.91 6.99
N ALA A 19 21.39 1.02 6.10
CA ALA A 19 22.53 1.19 5.19
C ALA A 19 22.43 2.35 4.17
N PHE A 20 21.28 3.00 4.08
CA PHE A 20 21.05 4.13 3.17
C PHE A 20 21.54 5.47 3.72
N GLY A 21 21.88 5.53 5.01
CA GLY A 21 22.47 6.66 5.76
C GLY A 21 22.13 8.02 5.14
N GLY A 22 21.07 8.68 5.59
CA GLY A 22 20.65 9.96 5.03
C GLY A 22 19.32 10.39 5.62
N PHE A 23 18.72 11.40 5.00
CA PHE A 23 17.40 11.89 5.40
C PHE A 23 16.29 11.10 4.68
N VAL A 24 15.18 10.95 5.37
CA VAL A 24 13.91 10.53 4.78
C VAL A 24 12.89 11.63 5.01
N ALA A 25 12.23 12.07 3.95
CA ALA A 25 11.06 12.91 4.07
C ALA A 25 9.82 12.01 3.98
N THR A 26 8.98 12.09 4.99
CA THR A 26 7.69 11.40 5.03
C THR A 26 6.59 12.44 4.83
N VAL A 27 5.73 12.21 3.87
CA VAL A 27 4.54 13.03 3.65
C VAL A 27 3.33 12.12 3.82
N SER A 28 2.38 12.50 4.67
CA SER A 28 1.22 11.66 4.96
C SER A 28 -0.10 12.44 4.91
N ARG A 29 -1.16 11.70 4.57
CA ARG A 29 -2.54 12.16 4.57
C ARG A 29 -3.48 10.99 4.86
N GLY A 30 -4.12 10.99 6.01
CA GLY A 30 -4.95 9.88 6.46
C GLY A 30 -4.15 8.59 6.57
N ASP A 31 -4.58 7.54 5.89
CA ASP A 31 -3.94 6.22 5.91
C ASP A 31 -2.87 6.03 4.80
N ARG A 32 -2.61 7.07 4.01
CA ARG A 32 -1.62 7.10 2.92
C ARG A 32 -0.37 7.87 3.33
N ALA A 33 0.77 7.34 2.95
CA ALA A 33 2.05 8.02 3.16
C ALA A 33 2.99 7.81 1.96
N VAL A 34 3.89 8.76 1.78
CA VAL A 34 4.98 8.71 0.80
C VAL A 34 6.30 8.93 1.53
N TYR A 35 7.24 8.07 1.27
CA TYR A 35 8.60 8.18 1.77
C TYR A 35 9.52 8.56 0.63
N VAL A 36 10.21 9.68 0.77
CA VAL A 36 11.18 10.17 -0.20
C VAL A 36 12.57 10.05 0.42
N ILE A 37 13.43 9.25 -0.18
CA ILE A 37 14.77 8.95 0.28
C ILE A 37 15.76 9.43 -0.80
N PRO A 38 16.43 10.58 -0.62
CA PRO A 38 17.48 11.02 -1.52
C PRO A 38 18.72 10.13 -1.39
N ALA A 39 19.33 9.79 -2.49
CA ALA A 39 20.59 9.05 -2.46
C ALA A 39 21.75 9.97 -2.11
N ARG A 40 22.68 9.47 -1.29
CA ARG A 40 23.87 10.22 -0.91
C ARG A 40 24.82 10.38 -2.11
N GLY A 41 25.29 11.61 -2.33
CA GLY A 41 26.32 11.92 -3.34
C GLY A 41 25.84 11.88 -4.80
N LYS A 42 24.55 11.69 -5.06
CA LYS A 42 24.00 11.75 -6.42
C LYS A 42 22.54 12.23 -6.42
N ARG A 43 22.15 12.88 -7.50
CA ARG A 43 20.75 13.29 -7.71
C ARG A 43 19.91 12.06 -8.09
N LEU A 44 19.43 11.35 -7.09
CA LEU A 44 18.54 10.20 -7.25
C LEU A 44 17.61 10.16 -6.05
N PHE A 45 16.34 10.05 -6.29
CA PHE A 45 15.29 9.94 -5.29
C PHE A 45 14.65 8.55 -5.37
N ARG A 46 14.53 7.89 -4.23
CA ARG A 46 13.70 6.70 -4.08
C ARG A 46 12.40 7.11 -3.40
N VAL A 47 11.29 6.82 -4.04
CA VAL A 47 9.96 7.12 -3.53
C VAL A 47 9.26 5.82 -3.21
N ARG A 48 8.61 5.74 -2.07
CA ARG A 48 7.82 4.56 -1.65
C ARG A 48 6.44 5.01 -1.25
N HIS A 49 5.42 4.38 -1.82
CA HIS A 49 4.02 4.64 -1.49
C HIS A 49 3.52 3.60 -0.48
N LYS A 50 2.85 4.08 0.54
CA LYS A 50 2.39 3.27 1.67
C LYS A 50 0.91 3.50 1.92
N LEU A 51 0.17 2.41 2.17
CA LEU A 51 -1.23 2.42 2.57
C LEU A 51 -1.37 1.62 3.86
N ARG A 52 -2.02 2.18 4.88
CA ARG A 52 -2.28 1.50 6.16
C ARG A 52 -1.06 0.78 6.74
N GLY A 53 0.11 1.39 6.63
CA GLY A 53 1.34 0.82 7.15
C GLY A 53 2.11 -0.10 6.18
N THR A 54 1.56 -0.49 5.04
CA THR A 54 2.19 -1.41 4.08
C THR A 54 2.71 -0.68 2.84
N TYR A 55 3.92 -0.99 2.40
CA TYR A 55 4.47 -0.48 1.14
C TYR A 55 3.82 -1.21 -0.03
N LEU A 56 3.28 -0.47 -0.98
CA LEU A 56 2.59 -1.01 -2.15
C LEU A 56 3.38 -0.81 -3.44
N SER A 57 4.19 0.25 -3.50
CA SER A 57 5.02 0.52 -4.68
C SER A 57 6.26 1.32 -4.33
N TRP A 58 7.22 1.29 -5.26
CA TRP A 58 8.41 2.13 -5.20
C TRP A 58 8.82 2.56 -6.60
N LEU A 59 9.42 3.74 -6.68
CA LEU A 59 10.03 4.24 -7.90
C LEU A 59 11.38 4.90 -7.58
N ALA A 60 12.25 5.01 -8.58
CA ALA A 60 13.50 5.73 -8.50
C ALA A 60 13.60 6.71 -9.67
N THR A 61 13.88 7.98 -9.37
CA THR A 61 13.97 9.03 -10.39
C THR A 61 15.00 10.09 -10.02
N THR A 62 15.53 10.79 -11.01
CA THR A 62 16.38 11.98 -10.84
C THR A 62 15.57 13.27 -10.85
N GLU A 63 14.28 13.19 -11.23
CA GLU A 63 13.41 14.33 -11.46
C GLU A 63 12.52 14.62 -10.25
N LEU A 64 12.73 15.77 -9.63
CA LEU A 64 11.95 16.20 -8.47
C LEU A 64 10.45 16.43 -8.81
N ALA A 65 10.16 16.79 -10.06
CA ALA A 65 8.78 16.93 -10.54
C ALA A 65 8.03 15.59 -10.48
N GLU A 66 8.69 14.49 -10.82
CA GLU A 66 8.13 13.14 -10.74
C GLU A 66 7.89 12.70 -9.30
N VAL A 67 8.84 13.03 -8.40
CA VAL A 67 8.66 12.81 -6.96
C VAL A 67 7.43 13.53 -6.46
N ALA A 68 7.30 14.82 -6.79
CA ALA A 68 6.16 15.65 -6.35
C ALA A 68 4.85 15.17 -6.99
N GLY A 69 4.86 14.84 -8.28
CA GLY A 69 3.69 14.35 -9.01
C GLY A 69 3.16 13.04 -8.46
N SER A 70 4.03 12.04 -8.28
CA SER A 70 3.63 10.73 -7.74
C SER A 70 3.14 10.83 -6.30
N ALA A 71 3.79 11.67 -5.48
CA ALA A 71 3.36 11.91 -4.11
C ALA A 71 1.98 12.59 -4.06
N ALA A 72 1.77 13.64 -4.87
CA ALA A 72 0.50 14.35 -4.93
C ALA A 72 -0.64 13.44 -5.42
N ALA A 73 -0.41 12.64 -6.47
CA ALA A 73 -1.38 11.68 -6.97
C ALA A 73 -1.76 10.65 -5.89
N TRP A 74 -0.76 10.04 -5.26
CA TRP A 74 -0.98 9.04 -4.21
C TRP A 74 -1.75 9.59 -3.01
N LEU A 75 -1.31 10.71 -2.47
CA LEU A 75 -1.95 11.37 -1.33
C LEU A 75 -3.31 11.99 -1.69
N GLY A 76 -3.53 12.29 -2.97
CA GLY A 76 -4.81 12.70 -3.54
C GLY A 76 -5.82 11.56 -3.72
N GLY A 77 -5.42 10.31 -3.52
CA GLY A 77 -6.31 9.15 -3.59
C GLY A 77 -6.15 8.29 -4.84
N ALA A 78 -5.16 8.57 -5.71
CA ALA A 78 -4.90 7.73 -6.87
C ALA A 78 -4.69 6.27 -6.46
N THR A 79 -5.21 5.35 -7.26
CA THR A 79 -5.03 3.91 -7.08
C THR A 79 -3.64 3.47 -7.54
N VAL A 80 -3.22 2.28 -7.12
CA VAL A 80 -1.98 1.65 -7.61
C VAL A 80 -1.98 1.53 -9.13
N ARG A 81 -3.12 1.21 -9.75
CA ARG A 81 -3.25 1.11 -11.21
C ARG A 81 -3.08 2.46 -11.93
N GLU A 82 -3.64 3.53 -11.37
CA GLU A 82 -3.47 4.87 -11.91
C GLU A 82 -2.01 5.33 -11.80
N LEU A 83 -1.33 5.00 -10.69
CA LEU A 83 0.09 5.24 -10.56
C LEU A 83 0.91 4.43 -11.57
N ALA A 84 0.57 3.16 -11.83
CA ALA A 84 1.26 2.33 -12.80
C ALA A 84 1.14 2.86 -14.23
N VAL A 85 0.01 3.45 -14.58
CA VAL A 85 -0.19 4.10 -15.86
C VAL A 85 0.62 5.40 -15.98
N ALA A 86 0.60 6.23 -14.93
CA ALA A 86 1.28 7.53 -14.94
C ALA A 86 2.82 7.40 -14.78
N TRP A 87 3.27 6.39 -14.05
CA TRP A 87 4.69 6.09 -13.78
C TRP A 87 5.01 4.64 -14.11
N PRO A 88 5.10 4.27 -15.41
CA PRO A 88 5.27 2.87 -15.85
C PRO A 88 6.63 2.25 -15.45
N PHE A 89 7.57 3.08 -14.98
CA PHE A 89 8.84 2.65 -14.42
C PHE A 89 8.81 2.42 -12.90
N ALA A 90 7.65 2.58 -12.26
CA ALA A 90 7.46 2.24 -10.86
C ALA A 90 7.23 0.73 -10.70
N ASP A 91 7.85 0.16 -9.69
CA ASP A 91 7.62 -1.23 -9.30
C ASP A 91 6.47 -1.30 -8.29
N PHE A 92 5.67 -2.36 -8.39
CA PHE A 92 4.54 -2.60 -7.51
C PHE A 92 4.65 -3.99 -6.88
N VAL A 93 4.16 -4.11 -5.63
CA VAL A 93 4.07 -5.43 -5.01
C VAL A 93 2.85 -6.17 -5.55
N ASP A 94 2.97 -7.49 -5.73
CA ASP A 94 1.89 -8.33 -6.30
C ASP A 94 0.56 -8.22 -5.55
N ILE A 95 0.63 -7.93 -4.24
CA ILE A 95 -0.55 -7.78 -3.39
C ILE A 95 -1.18 -6.37 -3.44
N ALA A 96 -0.60 -5.43 -4.20
CA ALA A 96 -1.00 -4.01 -4.11
C ALA A 96 -2.48 -3.79 -4.44
N ASP A 97 -2.98 -4.36 -5.52
CA ASP A 97 -4.39 -4.29 -5.93
C ASP A 97 -5.33 -4.89 -4.87
N ALA A 98 -4.98 -6.08 -4.38
CA ALA A 98 -5.78 -6.77 -3.35
C ALA A 98 -5.76 -6.01 -2.01
N TYR A 99 -4.67 -5.30 -1.73
CA TYR A 99 -4.57 -4.48 -0.53
C TYR A 99 -5.44 -3.23 -0.61
N GLU A 100 -5.53 -2.60 -1.78
CA GLU A 100 -6.41 -1.44 -2.02
C GLU A 100 -7.89 -1.83 -1.99
N SER A 101 -8.25 -2.94 -2.64
CA SER A 101 -9.64 -3.44 -2.67
C SER A 101 -10.14 -3.97 -1.33
N GLY A 102 -9.22 -4.24 -0.39
CA GLY A 102 -9.56 -4.87 0.90
C GLY A 102 -9.55 -6.41 0.86
N ASP A 103 -9.23 -7.02 -0.28
CA ASP A 103 -9.22 -8.48 -0.49
C ASP A 103 -7.89 -9.12 -0.09
N ARG A 104 -7.07 -8.41 0.70
CA ARG A 104 -5.74 -8.84 1.14
C ARG A 104 -5.72 -10.24 1.71
N ILE A 105 -6.70 -10.58 2.53
CA ILE A 105 -6.74 -11.88 3.22
C ILE A 105 -6.96 -13.00 2.20
N GLU A 106 -7.92 -12.83 1.29
CA GLU A 106 -8.19 -13.83 0.25
C GLU A 106 -6.99 -13.99 -0.70
N PHE A 107 -6.39 -12.89 -1.13
CA PHE A 107 -5.16 -12.93 -1.95
C PHE A 107 -4.04 -13.70 -1.23
N GLN A 108 -3.82 -13.45 0.05
CA GLN A 108 -2.79 -14.12 0.83
C GLN A 108 -3.06 -15.62 0.96
N TRP A 109 -4.33 -16.02 1.12
CA TRP A 109 -4.74 -17.41 1.10
C TRP A 109 -4.50 -18.07 -0.27
N GLN A 110 -4.75 -17.36 -1.38
CA GLN A 110 -4.46 -17.86 -2.73
C GLN A 110 -2.96 -18.10 -2.93
N VAL A 111 -2.11 -17.14 -2.51
CA VAL A 111 -0.65 -17.28 -2.54
C VAL A 111 -0.20 -18.50 -1.71
N TYR A 112 -0.71 -18.65 -0.51
CA TYR A 112 -0.36 -19.79 0.34
C TYR A 112 -0.82 -21.12 -0.24
N ARG A 113 -2.01 -21.20 -0.83
CA ARG A 113 -2.49 -22.43 -1.50
C ARG A 113 -1.64 -22.81 -2.73
N ALA A 114 -1.08 -21.81 -3.43
CA ALA A 114 -0.18 -22.01 -4.55
C ALA A 114 1.26 -22.43 -4.12
N TYR A 115 1.59 -22.27 -2.84
CA TYR A 115 2.91 -22.56 -2.33
C TYR A 115 3.16 -24.07 -2.23
N LYS A 116 3.98 -24.61 -3.16
CA LYS A 116 4.20 -26.06 -3.34
C LYS A 116 5.32 -26.65 -2.45
N LYS A 117 5.90 -25.93 -1.52
CA LYS A 117 6.95 -26.47 -0.65
C LYS A 117 6.35 -27.31 0.48
N SER A 118 6.45 -28.61 0.26
CA SER A 118 6.24 -29.81 1.07
C SER A 118 5.37 -29.72 2.34
N ASP A 119 5.91 -29.38 3.48
CA ASP A 119 5.20 -29.58 4.77
C ASP A 119 4.26 -28.41 5.10
N LEU A 120 4.64 -27.20 4.74
CA LEU A 120 3.82 -26.01 4.93
C LEU A 120 2.56 -26.01 4.03
N GLY A 121 2.69 -26.53 2.80
CA GLY A 121 1.57 -26.66 1.87
C GLY A 121 0.46 -27.57 2.38
N ALA A 122 0.81 -28.70 2.98
CA ALA A 122 -0.15 -29.63 3.60
C ALA A 122 -0.86 -29.01 4.81
N PHE A 123 -0.11 -28.29 5.66
CA PHE A 123 -0.67 -27.58 6.82
C PHE A 123 -1.64 -26.46 6.39
N ILE A 124 -1.24 -25.65 5.41
CA ILE A 124 -2.06 -24.54 4.88
C ILE A 124 -3.35 -25.08 4.27
N LYS A 125 -3.27 -26.19 3.52
CA LYS A 125 -4.47 -26.85 2.97
C LYS A 125 -5.40 -27.35 4.07
N ALA A 126 -4.87 -28.03 5.09
CA ALA A 126 -5.65 -28.49 6.22
C ALA A 126 -6.30 -27.34 6.99
N ALA A 127 -5.57 -26.24 7.23
CA ALA A 127 -6.11 -25.04 7.89
C ALA A 127 -7.22 -24.37 7.06
N ALA A 128 -7.08 -24.30 5.75
CA ALA A 128 -8.11 -23.76 4.84
C ALA A 128 -9.37 -24.65 4.83
N ASP A 129 -9.20 -25.95 4.90
CA ASP A 129 -10.30 -26.92 4.94
C ASP A 129 -11.02 -26.91 6.32
N CYS A 130 -10.28 -26.72 7.43
CA CYS A 130 -10.85 -26.53 8.77
C CYS A 130 -11.67 -25.24 8.90
N GLY A 131 -11.32 -24.17 8.18
CA GLY A 131 -12.09 -22.92 8.15
C GLY A 131 -13.42 -23.01 7.37
N ARG A 132 -13.62 -24.07 6.60
CA ARG A 132 -14.87 -24.37 5.91
C ARG A 132 -15.77 -25.29 6.76
N VAL A 133 -16.17 -24.84 7.93
CA VAL A 133 -17.24 -25.53 8.68
C VAL A 133 -18.53 -25.37 7.86
N PRO A 134 -19.20 -26.47 7.46
CA PRO A 134 -20.49 -26.39 6.76
C PRO A 134 -21.49 -25.69 7.69
N GLY A 135 -21.96 -24.52 7.31
CA GLY A 135 -22.92 -23.75 8.12
C GLY A 135 -22.38 -22.50 8.81
N ALA A 136 -21.09 -22.20 8.76
CA ALA A 136 -20.56 -20.93 9.22
C ALA A 136 -21.05 -19.81 8.27
N ARG A 137 -22.02 -19.01 8.73
CA ARG A 137 -22.43 -17.78 8.03
C ARG A 137 -21.23 -16.85 7.91
N PRO A 138 -21.04 -16.19 6.75
CA PRO A 138 -19.98 -15.19 6.63
C PRO A 138 -20.20 -14.11 7.70
N VAL A 139 -19.20 -13.92 8.57
CA VAL A 139 -19.15 -12.81 9.52
C VAL A 139 -18.97 -11.54 8.69
N GLY A 140 -20.10 -10.85 8.37
CA GLY A 140 -20.01 -9.64 7.53
C GLY A 140 -21.33 -9.02 7.11
N ALA A 141 -22.46 -9.60 7.47
CA ALA A 141 -23.75 -8.94 7.24
C ALA A 141 -24.18 -8.17 8.51
N VAL A 142 -23.45 -7.12 8.87
CA VAL A 142 -23.97 -6.09 9.79
C VAL A 142 -25.04 -5.33 9.01
N GLY A 143 -26.29 -5.68 9.29
CA GLY A 143 -27.46 -5.06 8.71
C GLY A 143 -27.44 -3.55 8.91
N ARG A 144 -27.43 -2.80 7.82
CA ARG A 144 -27.78 -1.37 7.85
C ARG A 144 -29.22 -1.27 8.34
N ARG A 145 -29.40 -0.91 9.60
CA ARG A 145 -30.70 -0.44 10.11
C ARG A 145 -31.05 0.82 9.33
N ARG A 146 -32.02 0.69 8.43
CA ARG A 146 -32.76 1.83 7.90
C ARG A 146 -33.50 2.48 9.06
N THR A 147 -33.08 3.63 9.49
CA THR A 147 -33.89 4.55 10.28
C THR A 147 -34.95 5.12 9.36
N VAL A 148 -36.15 4.59 9.48
CA VAL A 148 -37.35 5.20 8.91
C VAL A 148 -37.72 6.36 9.82
N HIS A 149 -37.48 7.58 9.38
CA HIS A 149 -38.10 8.76 9.94
C HIS A 149 -39.52 8.84 9.34
N GLY A 150 -40.48 8.48 10.15
CA GLY A 150 -41.88 8.79 9.92
C GLY A 150 -42.28 10.01 10.72
N ARG A 151 -42.77 11.01 10.03
CA ARG A 151 -43.67 12.13 10.43
C ARG A 151 -43.30 12.96 11.68
#